data_8a82a5271e9292bda2b136da2b52bd32
#
_entry.id   8a82a5271e9292bda2b136da2b52bd32
#
_cell.length_a   1.000
_cell.length_b   1.000
_cell.length_c   1.000
_cell.angle_alpha   90.00
_cell.angle_beta   90.00
_cell.angle_gamma   90.00
#
_symmetry.space_group_name_H-M   'P 1'
#
loop_
_entity.id
_entity.type
_entity.pdbx_description
1 polymer ?
#
loop_
_entity_poly.entity_id
_entity_poly.type
_entity_poly.pdbx_seq_one_letter_code
_entity_poly.pdbx_strand_id
1 'polypeptide(L)'
;PTGVGKTEAAKQLAYILGIELIRFDMSEYMERHAVSRLIGAPPGYVGFDQGGLLTEAVTKKPHCVLLLDEIEKAHPDIFNVLLQVMDHGTLTDNNGRKADFRNVIIIMTTNAGAETMNKATIGFTNPRAAGDEMGDIKRLFTPEFRNRLDAMVSFKPLDEQIISVSYTHLTLPT
;
A
#
# COMPACT_ATOMS: atom_id res chain seq x y z
N PRO A 1 -2.07 2.64 13.02
CA PRO A 1 -2.25 1.46 13.88
C PRO A 1 -2.60 0.22 13.06
N THR A 2 -2.17 -0.97 13.54
CA THR A 2 -2.47 -2.26 12.92
C THR A 2 -3.91 -2.68 13.26
N GLY A 3 -4.59 -3.38 12.34
CA GLY A 3 -5.92 -3.94 12.62
C GLY A 3 -7.08 -2.95 12.66
N VAL A 4 -6.91 -1.73 12.20
CA VAL A 4 -7.94 -0.66 12.22
C VAL A 4 -8.80 -0.60 10.96
N GLY A 5 -8.73 -1.60 10.09
CA GLY A 5 -9.59 -1.69 8.91
C GLY A 5 -9.04 -1.05 7.63
N LYS A 6 -7.77 -0.70 7.55
CA LYS A 6 -7.18 -0.10 6.32
C LYS A 6 -7.37 -0.99 5.08
N THR A 7 -7.00 -2.25 5.18
CA THR A 7 -7.18 -3.23 4.09
C THR A 7 -8.65 -3.47 3.77
N GLU A 8 -9.51 -3.51 4.80
CA GLU A 8 -10.95 -3.66 4.63
C GLU A 8 -11.58 -2.47 3.90
N ALA A 9 -11.12 -1.25 4.18
CA ALA A 9 -11.60 -0.06 3.47
C ALA A 9 -11.33 -0.14 1.96
N ALA A 10 -10.17 -0.66 1.55
CA ALA A 10 -9.84 -0.87 0.14
C ALA A 10 -10.75 -1.93 -0.51
N LYS A 11 -11.05 -3.03 0.20
CA LYS A 11 -11.99 -4.06 -0.27
C LYS A 11 -13.40 -3.51 -0.45
N GLN A 12 -13.89 -2.74 0.51
CA GLN A 12 -15.21 -2.12 0.45
C GLN A 12 -15.30 -1.09 -0.68
N LEU A 13 -14.25 -0.32 -0.92
CA LEU A 13 -14.20 0.60 -2.05
C LEU A 13 -14.33 -0.14 -3.38
N ALA A 14 -13.57 -1.19 -3.58
CA ALA A 14 -13.65 -2.00 -4.79
C ALA A 14 -15.06 -2.61 -4.99
N TYR A 15 -15.66 -3.11 -3.91
CA TYR A 15 -17.01 -3.64 -3.92
C TYR A 15 -18.05 -2.59 -4.31
N ILE A 16 -18.01 -1.40 -3.71
CA ILE A 16 -18.94 -0.30 -3.99
C ILE A 16 -18.81 0.17 -5.44
N LEU A 17 -17.58 0.25 -5.96
CA LEU A 17 -17.32 0.65 -7.33
C LEU A 17 -17.63 -0.46 -8.36
N GLY A 18 -17.84 -1.70 -7.91
CA GLY A 18 -18.09 -2.84 -8.78
C GLY A 18 -16.88 -3.23 -9.63
N ILE A 19 -15.66 -3.00 -9.14
CA ILE A 19 -14.40 -3.32 -9.81
C ILE A 19 -13.57 -4.32 -8.99
N GLU A 20 -12.61 -4.95 -9.65
CA GLU A 20 -11.74 -5.94 -9.02
C GLU A 20 -10.75 -5.30 -8.04
N LEU A 21 -10.42 -6.04 -6.98
CA LEU A 21 -9.32 -5.72 -6.08
C LEU A 21 -8.11 -6.59 -6.42
N ILE A 22 -6.98 -5.96 -6.68
CA ILE A 22 -5.67 -6.61 -6.79
C ILE A 22 -4.85 -6.19 -5.57
N ARG A 23 -4.35 -7.16 -4.80
CA ARG A 23 -3.58 -6.90 -3.58
C ARG A 23 -2.17 -7.47 -3.71
N PHE A 24 -1.19 -6.64 -3.36
CA PHE A 24 0.19 -7.04 -3.13
C PHE A 24 0.60 -6.66 -1.72
N ASP A 25 1.10 -7.63 -0.97
CA ASP A 25 1.68 -7.41 0.35
C ASP A 25 3.16 -7.06 0.18
N MET A 26 3.53 -5.84 0.55
CA MET A 26 4.88 -5.33 0.34
C MET A 26 5.92 -5.99 1.24
N SER A 27 5.50 -6.70 2.28
CA SER A 27 6.41 -7.54 3.07
C SER A 27 7.05 -8.68 2.26
N GLU A 28 6.42 -9.10 1.17
CA GLU A 28 6.97 -10.08 0.23
C GLU A 28 7.98 -9.49 -0.76
N TYR A 29 8.09 -8.17 -0.83
CA TYR A 29 8.91 -7.41 -1.78
C TYR A 29 9.94 -6.51 -1.09
N MET A 30 10.49 -6.97 0.02
CA MET A 30 11.53 -6.28 0.78
C MET A 30 12.90 -6.38 0.10
N GLU A 31 13.15 -7.51 -0.55
CA GLU A 31 14.43 -7.82 -1.17
C GLU A 31 14.43 -7.53 -2.67
N ARG A 32 15.59 -7.15 -3.19
CA ARG A 32 15.75 -6.78 -4.60
C ARG A 32 15.31 -7.88 -5.58
N HIS A 33 15.58 -9.14 -5.27
CA HIS A 33 15.15 -10.27 -6.12
C HIS A 33 13.62 -10.43 -6.14
N ALA A 34 12.93 -10.07 -5.07
CA ALA A 34 11.48 -10.08 -5.01
C ALA A 34 10.88 -8.95 -5.86
N VAL A 35 11.53 -7.78 -5.91
CA VAL A 35 11.14 -6.69 -6.81
C VAL A 35 11.16 -7.15 -8.26
N SER A 36 12.14 -7.96 -8.65
CA SER A 36 12.23 -8.53 -10.02
C SER A 36 11.03 -9.41 -10.38
N ARG A 37 10.39 -10.05 -9.41
CA ARG A 37 9.12 -10.77 -9.65
C ARG A 37 7.97 -9.82 -9.94
N LEU A 38 7.97 -8.66 -9.29
CA LEU A 38 6.89 -7.68 -9.43
C LEU A 38 6.93 -6.95 -10.77
N ILE A 39 8.13 -6.55 -11.22
CA ILE A 39 8.36 -5.72 -12.42
C ILE A 39 9.12 -6.44 -13.54
N GLY A 40 9.32 -7.74 -13.45
CA GLY A 40 10.10 -8.54 -14.37
C GLY A 40 11.61 -8.55 -14.05
N ALA A 41 12.29 -9.65 -14.37
CA ALA A 41 13.74 -9.75 -14.24
C ALA A 41 14.44 -9.02 -15.39
N PRO A 42 15.59 -8.37 -15.12
CA PRO A 42 16.41 -7.79 -16.19
C PRO A 42 16.91 -8.86 -17.18
N PRO A 43 17.22 -8.48 -18.43
CA PRO A 43 17.82 -9.40 -19.41
C PRO A 43 19.07 -10.09 -18.85
N GLY A 44 19.18 -11.40 -19.08
CA GLY A 44 20.30 -12.22 -18.61
C GLY A 44 20.14 -12.80 -17.20
N TYR A 45 19.07 -12.51 -16.49
CA TYR A 45 18.75 -13.11 -15.20
C TYR A 45 17.74 -14.25 -15.35
N VAL A 46 17.79 -15.22 -14.41
CA VAL A 46 16.81 -16.33 -14.35
C VAL A 46 15.41 -15.75 -14.17
N GLY A 47 14.47 -16.22 -15.00
CA GLY A 47 13.08 -15.75 -14.98
C GLY A 47 12.83 -14.52 -15.86
N PHE A 48 13.77 -14.09 -16.69
CA PHE A 48 13.57 -13.00 -17.65
C PHE A 48 12.34 -13.20 -18.56
N ASP A 49 12.05 -14.44 -18.97
CA ASP A 49 10.90 -14.76 -19.82
C ASP A 49 9.53 -14.59 -19.10
N GLN A 50 9.54 -14.50 -17.78
CA GLN A 50 8.37 -14.26 -16.98
C GLN A 50 8.16 -12.75 -16.84
N GLY A 51 7.03 -12.24 -17.34
CA GLY A 51 6.65 -10.84 -17.16
C GLY A 51 6.50 -10.46 -15.69
N GLY A 52 6.47 -9.15 -15.42
CA GLY A 52 6.23 -8.64 -14.08
C GLY A 52 4.81 -8.95 -13.61
N LEU A 53 4.66 -9.44 -12.38
CA LEU A 53 3.35 -9.74 -11.79
C LEU A 53 2.43 -8.52 -11.75
N LEU A 54 2.99 -7.32 -11.54
CA LEU A 54 2.22 -6.09 -11.49
C LEU A 54 1.67 -5.70 -12.86
N THR A 55 2.51 -5.71 -13.89
CA THR A 55 2.10 -5.39 -15.26
C THR A 55 1.11 -6.41 -15.80
N GLU A 56 1.32 -7.69 -15.50
CA GLU A 56 0.41 -8.76 -15.89
C GLU A 56 -0.96 -8.61 -15.23
N ALA A 57 -0.99 -8.36 -13.91
CA ALA A 57 -2.24 -8.21 -13.17
C ALA A 57 -3.08 -7.03 -13.67
N VAL A 58 -2.46 -5.87 -13.90
CA VAL A 58 -3.14 -4.67 -14.41
C VAL A 58 -3.55 -4.82 -15.86
N THR A 59 -2.76 -5.50 -16.68
CA THR A 59 -3.14 -5.78 -18.08
C THR A 59 -4.37 -6.67 -18.16
N LYS A 60 -4.49 -7.66 -17.27
CA LYS A 60 -5.67 -8.53 -17.19
C LYS A 60 -6.91 -7.81 -16.67
N LYS A 61 -6.72 -6.86 -15.75
CA LYS A 61 -7.78 -6.10 -15.07
C LYS A 61 -7.46 -4.61 -15.11
N PRO A 62 -7.63 -3.95 -16.26
CA PRO A 62 -7.18 -2.56 -16.45
C PRO A 62 -8.01 -1.54 -15.67
N HIS A 63 -9.18 -1.93 -15.15
CA HIS A 63 -10.01 -1.12 -14.27
C HIS A 63 -10.16 -1.83 -12.92
N CYS A 64 -9.31 -1.48 -11.97
CA CYS A 64 -9.22 -2.17 -10.68
C CYS A 64 -8.79 -1.21 -9.56
N VAL A 65 -8.96 -1.68 -8.32
CA VAL A 65 -8.28 -1.12 -7.15
C VAL A 65 -7.00 -1.94 -6.94
N LEU A 66 -5.87 -1.28 -7.00
CA LEU A 66 -4.56 -1.86 -6.69
C LEU A 66 -4.18 -1.48 -5.25
N LEU A 67 -4.21 -2.46 -4.36
CA LEU A 67 -3.82 -2.30 -2.97
C LEU A 67 -2.39 -2.77 -2.77
N LEU A 68 -1.53 -1.84 -2.36
CA LEU A 68 -0.16 -2.10 -1.91
C LEU A 68 -0.14 -2.03 -0.38
N ASP A 69 -0.19 -3.19 0.26
CA ASP A 69 -0.32 -3.28 1.71
C ASP A 69 1.06 -3.22 2.37
N GLU A 70 1.18 -2.48 3.47
CA GLU A 70 2.42 -2.29 4.23
C GLU A 70 3.58 -1.70 3.41
N ILE A 71 3.32 -0.58 2.72
CA ILE A 71 4.26 0.04 1.78
C ILE A 71 5.62 0.40 2.43
N GLU A 72 5.67 0.63 3.76
CA GLU A 72 6.90 0.89 4.51
C GLU A 72 7.91 -0.26 4.45
N LYS A 73 7.44 -1.47 4.16
CA LYS A 73 8.30 -2.66 4.02
C LYS A 73 8.88 -2.86 2.63
N ALA A 74 8.35 -2.13 1.64
CA ALA A 74 8.76 -2.28 0.26
C ALA A 74 10.23 -1.88 0.05
N HIS A 75 10.91 -2.62 -0.82
CA HIS A 75 12.24 -2.19 -1.30
C HIS A 75 12.16 -0.80 -1.96
N PRO A 76 13.18 0.06 -1.79
CA PRO A 76 13.19 1.42 -2.35
C PRO A 76 12.91 1.50 -3.85
N ASP A 77 13.29 0.50 -4.63
CA ASP A 77 13.03 0.46 -6.07
C ASP A 77 11.54 0.45 -6.42
N ILE A 78 10.68 -0.05 -5.53
CA ILE A 78 9.23 -0.03 -5.72
C ILE A 78 8.70 1.41 -5.71
N PHE A 79 9.24 2.29 -4.86
CA PHE A 79 8.85 3.70 -4.86
C PHE A 79 9.18 4.39 -6.18
N ASN A 80 10.31 4.04 -6.81
CA ASN A 80 10.69 4.57 -8.13
C ASN A 80 9.70 4.09 -9.22
N VAL A 81 9.28 2.84 -9.16
CA VAL A 81 8.25 2.28 -10.05
C VAL A 81 6.93 3.01 -9.88
N LEU A 82 6.50 3.26 -8.65
CA LEU A 82 5.26 3.99 -8.36
C LEU A 82 5.32 5.44 -8.82
N LEU A 83 6.46 6.12 -8.67
CA LEU A 83 6.65 7.47 -9.21
C LEU A 83 6.46 7.48 -10.73
N GLN A 84 7.04 6.52 -11.44
CA GLN A 84 6.88 6.39 -12.89
C GLN A 84 5.40 6.19 -13.28
N VAL A 85 4.69 5.33 -12.55
CA VAL A 85 3.26 5.09 -12.76
C VAL A 85 2.44 6.36 -12.52
N MET A 86 2.71 7.09 -11.44
CA MET A 86 1.98 8.31 -11.11
C MET A 86 2.28 9.45 -12.09
N ASP A 87 3.49 9.52 -12.65
CA ASP A 87 3.86 10.56 -13.60
C ASP A 87 3.33 10.31 -15.00
N HIS A 88 3.35 9.07 -15.46
CA HIS A 88 3.09 8.71 -16.85
C HIS A 88 1.77 7.96 -17.05
N GLY A 89 1.16 7.48 -15.98
CA GLY A 89 -0.03 6.63 -16.04
C GLY A 89 0.21 5.27 -16.69
N THR A 90 1.47 4.90 -16.89
CA THR A 90 1.87 3.64 -17.53
C THR A 90 3.12 3.08 -16.87
N LEU A 91 3.28 1.77 -16.91
CA LEU A 91 4.48 1.06 -16.50
C LEU A 91 4.92 0.12 -17.62
N THR A 92 6.18 0.20 -17.98
CA THR A 92 6.83 -0.79 -18.85
C THR A 92 7.71 -1.66 -17.98
N ASP A 93 7.47 -2.96 -17.98
CA ASP A 93 8.29 -3.91 -17.23
C ASP A 93 9.62 -4.18 -17.94
N ASN A 94 10.52 -4.93 -17.30
CA ASN A 94 11.83 -5.24 -17.82
C ASN A 94 11.79 -6.12 -19.10
N ASN A 95 10.65 -6.73 -19.40
CA ASN A 95 10.40 -7.52 -20.61
C ASN A 95 9.81 -6.68 -21.75
N GLY A 96 9.65 -5.38 -21.55
CA GLY A 96 9.07 -4.48 -22.53
C GLY A 96 7.54 -4.51 -22.59
N ARG A 97 6.87 -5.21 -21.67
CA ARG A 97 5.38 -5.21 -21.58
C ARG A 97 4.94 -3.90 -20.93
N LYS A 98 3.99 -3.24 -21.55
CA LYS A 98 3.43 -1.98 -21.09
C LYS A 98 2.04 -2.19 -20.50
N ALA A 99 1.82 -1.73 -19.28
CA ALA A 99 0.52 -1.71 -18.63
C ALA A 99 0.01 -0.26 -18.48
N ASP A 100 -1.28 -0.07 -18.68
CA ASP A 100 -1.98 1.20 -18.54
C ASP A 100 -2.62 1.30 -17.15
N PHE A 101 -2.20 2.28 -16.36
CA PHE A 101 -2.67 2.53 -14.99
C PHE A 101 -3.67 3.69 -14.90
N ARG A 102 -4.07 4.31 -15.98
CA ARG A 102 -4.93 5.51 -15.96
C ARG A 102 -6.32 5.25 -15.36
N ASN A 103 -6.81 4.02 -15.42
CA ASN A 103 -8.07 3.60 -14.83
C ASN A 103 -7.89 2.76 -13.56
N VAL A 104 -6.71 2.77 -12.96
CA VAL A 104 -6.39 2.03 -11.74
C VAL A 104 -6.41 2.99 -10.56
N ILE A 105 -7.13 2.61 -9.51
CA ILE A 105 -7.10 3.31 -8.23
C ILE A 105 -6.01 2.67 -7.36
N ILE A 106 -4.95 3.39 -7.11
CA ILE A 106 -3.83 2.90 -6.29
C ILE A 106 -4.08 3.30 -4.83
N ILE A 107 -4.12 2.31 -3.96
CA ILE A 107 -4.23 2.49 -2.51
C ILE A 107 -2.97 1.90 -1.86
N MET A 108 -2.31 2.68 -1.04
CA MET A 108 -1.18 2.25 -0.24
C MET A 108 -1.55 2.32 1.23
N THR A 109 -1.33 1.24 1.96
CA THR A 109 -1.48 1.25 3.42
C THR A 109 -0.12 1.29 4.09
N THR A 110 -0.06 1.94 5.25
CA THR A 110 1.15 1.99 6.06
C THR A 110 0.81 1.96 7.54
N ASN A 111 1.70 1.38 8.34
CA ASN A 111 1.70 1.46 9.79
C ASN A 111 2.71 2.49 10.32
N ALA A 112 3.38 3.24 9.45
CA ALA A 112 4.25 4.34 9.85
C ALA A 112 3.48 5.32 10.75
N GLY A 113 4.09 5.78 11.83
CA GLY A 113 3.46 6.60 12.85
C GLY A 113 2.75 5.83 13.98
N ALA A 114 2.38 4.55 13.79
CA ALA A 114 1.76 3.76 14.84
C ALA A 114 2.71 3.40 15.99
N GLU A 115 3.99 3.22 15.70
CA GLU A 115 5.01 2.90 16.70
C GLU A 115 5.31 4.08 17.63
N THR A 116 5.22 5.29 17.12
CA THR A 116 5.44 6.53 17.87
C THR A 116 4.35 6.75 18.91
N MET A 117 3.11 6.39 18.59
CA MET A 117 1.98 6.45 19.52
C MET A 117 2.15 5.48 20.70
N ASN A 118 2.69 4.28 20.48
CA ASN A 118 2.91 3.29 21.53
C ASN A 118 4.11 3.63 22.43
N LYS A 119 5.10 4.36 21.94
CA LYS A 119 6.27 4.80 22.74
C LYS A 119 5.97 5.97 23.66
N ALA A 120 4.96 6.80 23.36
CA ALA A 120 4.55 7.93 24.19
C ALA A 120 3.86 7.52 25.50
N THR A 121 3.47 6.25 25.65
CA THR A 121 2.76 5.75 26.84
C THR A 121 3.68 5.31 27.98
N ILE A 122 5.00 5.29 27.80
CA ILE A 122 5.98 4.79 28.80
C ILE A 122 6.85 5.92 29.40
N GLY A 123 6.50 7.16 29.26
CA GLY A 123 7.26 8.26 29.83
C GLY A 123 6.40 9.43 30.22
N PHE A 124 6.42 9.78 31.50
CA PHE A 124 5.90 11.04 32.02
C PHE A 124 6.48 12.20 31.21
N THR A 125 5.68 12.91 30.45
CA THR A 125 5.73 14.31 30.03
C THR A 125 5.30 14.53 28.57
N ASN A 126 4.31 15.41 28.45
CA ASN A 126 3.83 16.21 27.31
C ASN A 126 2.89 15.54 26.26
N PRO A 127 1.72 16.15 26.06
CA PRO A 127 0.78 15.78 24.99
C PRO A 127 1.24 16.39 23.64
N ARG A 128 2.19 15.73 22.99
CA ARG A 128 2.58 16.04 21.58
C ARG A 128 2.20 14.89 20.63
N ALA A 129 1.01 14.33 20.82
CA ALA A 129 0.65 13.09 20.13
C ALA A 129 0.05 13.27 18.71
N ALA A 130 -0.37 14.44 18.30
CA ALA A 130 -1.03 14.64 17.01
C ALA A 130 -0.10 15.10 15.87
N GLY A 131 1.18 15.40 16.16
CA GLY A 131 2.12 15.93 15.18
C GLY A 131 3.16 14.93 14.66
N ASP A 132 3.28 13.78 15.30
CA ASP A 132 4.39 12.85 15.06
C ASP A 132 4.11 11.85 13.93
N GLU A 133 2.84 11.50 13.67
CA GLU A 133 2.45 10.63 12.55
C GLU A 133 2.87 11.22 11.20
N MET A 134 2.72 12.52 11.04
CA MET A 134 3.13 13.23 9.82
C MET A 134 4.66 13.27 9.68
N GLY A 135 5.38 13.26 10.79
CA GLY A 135 6.84 13.17 10.82
C GLY A 135 7.36 11.86 10.24
N ASP A 136 6.77 10.74 10.62
CA ASP A 136 7.15 9.42 10.13
C ASP A 136 6.79 9.22 8.67
N ILE A 137 5.62 9.72 8.24
CA ILE A 137 5.23 9.74 6.82
C ILE A 137 6.21 10.59 6.00
N LYS A 138 6.66 11.74 6.52
CA LYS A 138 7.66 12.58 5.86
C LYS A 138 9.04 11.93 5.74
N ARG A 139 9.38 11.03 6.65
CA ARG A 139 10.63 10.25 6.58
C ARG A 139 10.53 9.10 5.58
N LEU A 140 9.37 8.44 5.53
CA LEU A 140 9.13 7.30 4.65
C LEU A 140 9.00 7.73 3.19
N PHE A 141 8.27 8.81 2.94
CA PHE A 141 7.99 9.31 1.60
C PHE A 141 8.74 10.61 1.31
N THR A 142 9.46 10.64 0.21
CA THR A 142 10.07 11.88 -0.28
C THR A 142 9.01 12.94 -0.57
N PRO A 143 9.35 14.25 -0.52
CA PRO A 143 8.42 15.31 -0.91
C PRO A 143 7.87 15.12 -2.32
N GLU A 144 8.69 14.65 -3.25
CA GLU A 144 8.31 14.34 -4.62
C GLU A 144 7.20 13.26 -4.66
N PHE A 145 7.35 12.18 -3.90
CA PHE A 145 6.34 11.13 -3.82
C PHE A 145 5.04 11.63 -3.21
N ARG A 146 5.12 12.36 -2.09
CA ARG A 146 3.95 12.91 -1.39
C ARG A 146 3.13 13.87 -2.23
N ASN A 147 3.79 14.68 -3.06
CA ASN A 147 3.11 15.65 -3.94
C ASN A 147 2.28 15.00 -5.05
N ARG A 148 2.50 13.72 -5.31
CA ARG A 148 1.73 12.95 -6.30
C ARG A 148 0.55 12.20 -5.72
N LEU A 149 0.42 12.15 -4.40
CA LEU A 149 -0.73 11.54 -3.74
C LEU A 149 -1.93 12.48 -3.81
N ASP A 150 -3.07 11.97 -4.26
CA ASP A 150 -4.32 12.72 -4.33
C ASP A 150 -4.90 12.95 -2.92
N ALA A 151 -4.78 11.97 -2.03
CA ALA A 151 -5.28 12.06 -0.66
C ALA A 151 -4.47 11.18 0.30
N MET A 152 -4.41 11.60 1.55
CA MET A 152 -3.91 10.82 2.67
C MET A 152 -5.02 10.73 3.73
N VAL A 153 -5.34 9.50 4.14
CA VAL A 153 -6.39 9.21 5.13
C VAL A 153 -5.75 8.59 6.37
N SER A 154 -5.93 9.24 7.51
CA SER A 154 -5.45 8.74 8.79
C SER A 154 -6.52 7.88 9.47
N PHE A 155 -6.13 6.68 9.91
CA PHE A 155 -6.97 5.78 10.70
C PHE A 155 -6.62 5.91 12.17
N LYS A 156 -7.61 6.27 12.98
CA LYS A 156 -7.45 6.36 14.44
C LYS A 156 -7.44 4.97 15.07
N PRO A 157 -6.82 4.82 16.26
CA PRO A 157 -6.99 3.62 17.07
C PRO A 157 -8.48 3.35 17.33
N LEU A 158 -8.86 2.07 17.37
CA LEU A 158 -10.22 1.67 17.71
C LEU A 158 -10.46 1.85 19.20
N ASP A 159 -11.55 2.50 19.56
CA ASP A 159 -12.02 2.57 20.95
C ASP A 159 -12.57 1.21 21.39
N GLU A 160 -12.52 0.93 22.70
CA GLU A 160 -13.02 -0.34 23.27
C GLU A 160 -14.48 -0.62 22.88
N GLN A 161 -15.29 0.40 22.75
CA GLN A 161 -16.70 0.28 22.32
C GLN A 161 -16.81 -0.22 20.88
N ILE A 162 -15.95 0.27 19.97
CA ILE A 162 -15.93 -0.14 18.56
C ILE A 162 -15.42 -1.58 18.45
N ILE A 163 -14.44 -1.97 19.25
CA ILE A 163 -13.91 -3.35 19.30
C ILE A 163 -15.02 -4.31 19.73
N SER A 164 -15.79 -3.95 20.75
CA SER A 164 -16.89 -4.78 21.27
C SER A 164 -17.98 -4.99 20.21
N VAL A 165 -18.38 -3.96 19.48
CA VAL A 165 -19.36 -4.06 18.39
C VAL A 165 -18.87 -4.94 17.25
N SER A 166 -17.59 -4.79 16.87
CA SER A 166 -16.98 -5.60 15.82
C SER A 166 -16.92 -7.08 16.22
N TYR A 167 -16.61 -7.38 17.47
CA TYR A 167 -16.59 -8.75 18.00
C TYR A 167 -17.98 -9.37 18.04
N THR A 168 -19.00 -8.61 18.43
CA THR A 168 -20.40 -9.07 18.47
C THR A 168 -20.90 -9.41 17.06
N HIS A 169 -20.50 -8.65 16.05
CA HIS A 169 -20.89 -8.91 14.65
C HIS A 169 -20.26 -10.18 14.06
N LEU A 170 -19.05 -10.56 14.52
CA LEU A 170 -18.36 -11.75 14.07
C LEU A 170 -18.86 -13.04 14.77
N THR A 171 -19.50 -12.92 15.93
CA THR A 171 -19.93 -14.06 16.76
C THR A 171 -21.40 -14.39 16.68
N LEU A 172 -22.23 -13.62 15.97
CA LEU A 172 -23.62 -13.96 15.75
C LEU A 172 -23.72 -15.11 14.74
N PRO A 173 -24.29 -16.27 15.13
CA PRO A 173 -24.59 -17.32 14.17
C PRO A 173 -25.64 -16.87 13.18
N THR A 174 -25.41 -17.14 11.92
CA THR A 174 -26.41 -16.99 10.85
C THR A 174 -27.56 -17.91 11.06
#